data_e9a1e647c2d42c3c524ccc5c3c79f717
#
_entry.id   e9a1e647c2d42c3c524ccc5c3c79f717
#
_cell.length_a   1.000
_cell.length_b   1.000
_cell.length_c   1.000
_cell.angle_alpha   90.00
_cell.angle_beta   90.00
_cell.angle_gamma   90.00
#
_symmetry.space_group_name_H-M   'P 1'
#
loop_
_entity.id
_entity.type
_entity.pdbx_description
1 polymer ?
#
loop_
_entity_poly.entity_id
_entity_poly.type
_entity_poly.pdbx_seq_one_letter_code
_entity_poly.pdbx_strand_id
1 'polypeptide(L)'
;LSPTSGDNGNWDLFDVLKKIQSVLDSGDYKFANLSIGPHLPIGDDEVHVWTAVLDQICAKHGILLTVAVGNDGNEDGDAARIQPPSDMVNALAIGAADRSGEKWGRAPYSCIGPGRSPGFVKPDGVIFGGSDDEPFYTYNPLLGSIVGVQGTSYASPLALRTAAGVAALSGTPLNTIALKALLVHHAETSRKYSREHIGWGRFSEDPNVLIDCPNDTATVIYYGSLAKNKYLRAPIPFPDVPFDEAFELTATLCIQTPVDPEHSVNYTRAGMQVTFRPRFGLDDTDTDDFFGQKSQYKTERECRSEGHKWETCLHRSKKFSADTLLSDPVFDIRYHARDSSRHVKGVSAPDMQYAMVISVRVKDFDLYNVIRQRYTILNPIQLRTQISLDT
;
A
#
# COMPACT_ATOMS: atom_id res chain seq x y z
N LEU A 1 -14.43 -20.21 -7.62
CA LEU A 1 -13.81 -21.43 -7.08
C LEU A 1 -14.67 -21.94 -5.93
N SER A 2 -15.37 -23.06 -6.09
CA SER A 2 -16.00 -23.73 -4.95
C SER A 2 -14.91 -24.39 -4.13
N PRO A 3 -14.89 -24.22 -2.80
CA PRO A 3 -14.03 -25.03 -1.95
C PRO A 3 -14.43 -26.50 -2.19
N THR A 4 -13.46 -27.35 -2.43
CA THR A 4 -13.72 -28.77 -2.43
C THR A 4 -14.08 -29.15 -1.01
N SER A 5 -15.31 -29.55 -0.76
CA SER A 5 -15.72 -30.16 0.48
C SER A 5 -15.01 -31.51 0.62
N GLY A 6 -13.78 -31.47 1.09
CA GLY A 6 -13.08 -32.65 1.52
C GLY A 6 -13.54 -32.95 2.94
N ASP A 7 -14.06 -34.14 3.13
CA ASP A 7 -14.64 -34.65 4.40
C ASP A 7 -13.67 -34.76 5.57
N ASN A 8 -12.46 -34.24 5.50
CA ASN A 8 -11.44 -34.35 6.54
C ASN A 8 -10.69 -33.04 6.79
N GLY A 9 -11.43 -31.94 6.93
CA GLY A 9 -10.85 -30.71 7.49
C GLY A 9 -9.48 -30.35 6.90
N ASN A 10 -9.38 -30.24 5.58
CA ASN A 10 -8.16 -29.70 4.96
C ASN A 10 -8.14 -28.20 5.15
N TRP A 11 -7.81 -27.78 6.35
CA TRP A 11 -7.74 -26.38 6.78
C TRP A 11 -6.74 -25.58 5.95
N ASP A 12 -5.77 -26.25 5.30
CA ASP A 12 -4.71 -25.62 4.52
C ASP A 12 -5.18 -25.24 3.11
N LEU A 13 -6.32 -25.72 2.65
CA LEU A 13 -6.89 -25.42 1.33
C LEU A 13 -5.87 -25.53 0.19
N PHE A 14 -4.95 -26.49 0.25
CA PHE A 14 -3.79 -26.58 -0.64
C PHE A 14 -4.18 -26.74 -2.11
N ASP A 15 -5.23 -27.51 -2.41
CA ASP A 15 -5.72 -27.68 -3.77
C ASP A 15 -6.36 -26.40 -4.33
N VAL A 16 -6.94 -25.58 -3.46
CA VAL A 16 -7.43 -24.26 -3.83
C VAL A 16 -6.26 -23.34 -4.18
N LEU A 17 -5.19 -23.33 -3.38
CA LEU A 17 -3.97 -22.58 -3.66
C LEU A 17 -3.37 -22.96 -5.02
N LYS A 18 -3.27 -24.25 -5.33
CA LYS A 18 -2.78 -24.73 -6.65
C LYS A 18 -3.62 -24.19 -7.82
N LYS A 19 -4.94 -24.17 -7.68
CA LYS A 19 -5.83 -23.58 -8.69
C LYS A 19 -5.61 -22.10 -8.86
N ILE A 20 -5.50 -21.36 -7.76
CA ILE A 20 -5.21 -19.90 -7.78
C ILE A 20 -3.84 -19.67 -8.44
N GLN A 21 -2.82 -20.41 -8.05
CA GLN A 21 -1.49 -20.35 -8.64
C GLN A 21 -1.54 -20.58 -10.15
N SER A 22 -2.22 -21.64 -10.61
CA SER A 22 -2.37 -21.95 -12.03
C SER A 22 -3.01 -20.82 -12.83
N VAL A 23 -3.98 -20.09 -12.25
CA VAL A 23 -4.65 -18.97 -12.90
C VAL A 23 -3.76 -17.73 -12.91
N LEU A 24 -3.19 -17.34 -11.78
CA LEU A 24 -2.42 -16.11 -11.67
C LEU A 24 -1.04 -16.20 -12.33
N ASP A 25 -0.44 -17.39 -12.38
CA ASP A 25 0.89 -17.59 -13.00
C ASP A 25 0.84 -17.53 -14.54
N SER A 26 -0.36 -17.50 -15.15
CA SER A 26 -0.52 -17.19 -16.58
C SER A 26 -0.02 -15.78 -16.93
N GLY A 27 -0.05 -14.83 -15.97
CA GLY A 27 0.34 -13.45 -16.17
C GLY A 27 -0.71 -12.57 -16.87
N ASP A 28 -1.90 -13.11 -17.14
CA ASP A 28 -2.98 -12.40 -17.87
C ASP A 28 -3.70 -11.35 -17.02
N TYR A 29 -3.53 -11.43 -15.70
CA TYR A 29 -4.27 -10.61 -14.74
C TYR A 29 -3.37 -9.56 -14.10
N LYS A 30 -3.84 -8.31 -14.06
CA LYS A 30 -3.20 -7.20 -13.33
C LYS A 30 -3.85 -6.92 -11.99
N PHE A 31 -5.09 -7.32 -11.84
CA PHE A 31 -5.91 -7.10 -10.64
C PHE A 31 -6.51 -8.43 -10.20
N ALA A 32 -6.37 -8.73 -8.91
CA ALA A 32 -7.00 -9.91 -8.31
C ALA A 32 -7.45 -9.59 -6.88
N ASN A 33 -8.56 -10.21 -6.46
CA ASN A 33 -9.01 -10.18 -5.08
C ASN A 33 -9.06 -11.58 -4.51
N LEU A 34 -8.63 -11.73 -3.27
CA LEU A 34 -8.65 -12.99 -2.54
C LEU A 34 -9.34 -12.80 -1.19
N SER A 35 -10.55 -13.35 -1.09
CA SER A 35 -11.32 -13.39 0.16
C SER A 35 -11.47 -14.83 0.67
N ILE A 36 -10.40 -15.62 0.50
CA ILE A 36 -10.28 -17.01 0.95
C ILE A 36 -8.84 -17.29 1.35
N GLY A 37 -8.65 -18.08 2.39
CA GLY A 37 -7.35 -18.52 2.87
C GLY A 37 -7.50 -19.48 4.03
N PRO A 38 -6.39 -20.00 4.57
CA PRO A 38 -6.39 -20.77 5.79
C PRO A 38 -6.97 -19.98 6.95
N HIS A 39 -7.82 -20.62 7.74
CA HIS A 39 -8.46 -20.01 8.91
C HIS A 39 -7.62 -20.24 10.16
N LEU A 40 -6.50 -19.53 10.26
CA LEU A 40 -5.58 -19.54 11.39
C LEU A 40 -4.81 -18.20 11.44
N PRO A 41 -4.41 -17.72 12.63
CA PRO A 41 -3.61 -16.52 12.75
C PRO A 41 -2.20 -16.73 12.18
N ILE A 42 -1.56 -15.65 11.71
CA ILE A 42 -0.16 -15.72 11.28
C ILE A 42 0.79 -15.97 12.46
N GLY A 43 1.85 -16.74 12.21
CA GLY A 43 3.00 -16.86 13.11
C GLY A 43 4.10 -15.85 12.77
N ASP A 44 4.96 -15.52 13.74
CA ASP A 44 6.08 -14.60 13.51
C ASP A 44 7.32 -15.30 12.91
N ASP A 45 7.50 -16.57 13.21
CA ASP A 45 8.72 -17.32 12.89
C ASP A 45 8.69 -17.97 11.52
N GLU A 46 7.50 -18.20 10.96
CA GLU A 46 7.32 -18.94 9.72
C GLU A 46 6.49 -18.15 8.69
N VAL A 47 6.80 -18.36 7.42
CA VAL A 47 6.01 -17.85 6.31
C VAL A 47 5.09 -18.95 5.82
N HIS A 48 3.79 -18.72 5.91
CA HIS A 48 2.82 -19.69 5.43
C HIS A 48 2.95 -19.90 3.91
N VAL A 49 2.74 -21.14 3.43
CA VAL A 49 2.89 -21.48 2.01
C VAL A 49 2.02 -20.62 1.08
N TRP A 50 0.81 -20.25 1.50
CA TRP A 50 -0.06 -19.33 0.77
C TRP A 50 0.60 -17.96 0.56
N THR A 51 1.14 -17.40 1.62
CA THR A 51 1.86 -16.11 1.59
C THR A 51 3.04 -16.18 0.63
N ALA A 52 3.88 -17.22 0.77
CA ALA A 52 5.09 -17.37 -0.02
C ALA A 52 4.81 -17.51 -1.53
N VAL A 53 3.89 -18.39 -1.90
CA VAL A 53 3.54 -18.66 -3.31
C VAL A 53 2.92 -17.43 -3.96
N LEU A 54 1.97 -16.80 -3.30
CA LEU A 54 1.26 -15.63 -3.86
C LEU A 54 2.14 -14.38 -3.92
N ASP A 55 3.02 -14.16 -2.94
CA ASP A 55 4.00 -13.08 -2.99
C ASP A 55 4.98 -13.22 -4.16
N GLN A 56 5.44 -14.44 -4.44
CA GLN A 56 6.28 -14.71 -5.61
C GLN A 56 5.56 -14.43 -6.92
N ILE A 57 4.30 -14.84 -7.04
CA ILE A 57 3.49 -14.61 -8.25
C ILE A 57 3.23 -13.11 -8.44
N CYS A 58 2.85 -12.40 -7.38
CA CYS A 58 2.64 -10.94 -7.44
C CYS A 58 3.92 -10.23 -7.89
N ALA A 59 5.07 -10.58 -7.32
CA ALA A 59 6.36 -9.99 -7.70
C ALA A 59 6.73 -10.29 -9.16
N LYS A 60 6.48 -11.51 -9.63
CA LYS A 60 6.80 -11.95 -10.99
C LYS A 60 5.97 -11.25 -12.06
N HIS A 61 4.67 -11.11 -11.84
CA HIS A 61 3.71 -10.66 -12.86
C HIS A 61 3.21 -9.22 -12.67
N GLY A 62 3.61 -8.54 -11.59
CA GLY A 62 3.18 -7.17 -11.31
C GLY A 62 1.68 -7.09 -10.99
N ILE A 63 1.15 -8.04 -10.23
CA ILE A 63 -0.27 -8.12 -9.88
C ILE A 63 -0.54 -7.25 -8.64
N LEU A 64 -1.58 -6.42 -8.69
CA LEU A 64 -2.19 -5.84 -7.49
C LEU A 64 -3.22 -6.83 -6.95
N LEU A 65 -2.84 -7.50 -5.87
CA LEU A 65 -3.69 -8.44 -5.15
C LEU A 65 -4.22 -7.76 -3.88
N THR A 66 -5.53 -7.74 -3.69
CA THR A 66 -6.14 -7.40 -2.40
C THR A 66 -6.55 -8.67 -1.67
N VAL A 67 -6.29 -8.71 -0.37
CA VAL A 67 -6.53 -9.90 0.48
C VAL A 67 -7.32 -9.48 1.71
N ALA A 68 -8.40 -10.20 2.01
CA ALA A 68 -9.16 -10.03 3.24
C ALA A 68 -8.33 -10.52 4.45
N VAL A 69 -8.28 -9.73 5.53
CA VAL A 69 -7.44 -10.06 6.70
C VAL A 69 -8.01 -11.13 7.62
N GLY A 70 -9.27 -11.50 7.45
CA GLY A 70 -9.99 -12.43 8.34
C GLY A 70 -11.00 -11.72 9.24
N ASN A 71 -11.87 -12.50 9.88
CA ASN A 71 -13.02 -11.99 10.63
C ASN A 71 -13.03 -12.40 12.12
N ASP A 72 -11.89 -12.78 12.67
CA ASP A 72 -11.75 -13.22 14.06
C ASP A 72 -11.21 -12.09 14.99
N GLY A 73 -11.32 -10.83 14.57
CA GLY A 73 -10.82 -9.68 15.32
C GLY A 73 -11.50 -9.43 16.68
N ASN A 74 -12.57 -10.18 17.02
CA ASN A 74 -13.22 -10.19 18.32
C ASN A 74 -12.62 -11.24 19.28
N GLU A 75 -11.75 -12.12 18.77
CA GLU A 75 -11.09 -13.12 19.58
C GLU A 75 -10.01 -12.49 20.48
N ASP A 76 -9.55 -13.24 21.47
CA ASP A 76 -8.55 -12.79 22.40
C ASP A 76 -7.11 -13.11 21.94
N GLY A 77 -6.19 -12.20 22.18
CA GLY A 77 -4.75 -12.39 21.97
C GLY A 77 -4.41 -12.69 20.50
N ASP A 78 -3.57 -13.70 20.30
CA ASP A 78 -3.07 -14.04 18.96
C ASP A 78 -4.16 -14.57 18.01
N ALA A 79 -5.29 -15.06 18.51
CA ALA A 79 -6.41 -15.52 17.68
C ALA A 79 -7.05 -14.38 16.89
N ALA A 80 -6.95 -13.13 17.37
CA ALA A 80 -7.45 -11.95 16.68
C ALA A 80 -6.55 -11.47 15.52
N ARG A 81 -5.36 -12.07 15.37
CA ARG A 81 -4.39 -11.63 14.33
C ARG A 81 -4.86 -11.93 12.92
N ILE A 82 -4.34 -11.14 11.99
CA ILE A 82 -4.54 -11.35 10.55
C ILE A 82 -4.21 -12.79 10.13
N GLN A 83 -4.86 -13.26 9.08
CA GLN A 83 -4.79 -14.64 8.61
C GLN A 83 -4.03 -14.74 7.27
N PRO A 84 -3.27 -15.83 7.01
CA PRO A 84 -2.64 -16.02 5.71
C PRO A 84 -3.66 -16.01 4.57
N PRO A 85 -3.35 -15.41 3.43
CA PRO A 85 -2.08 -14.79 3.04
C PRO A 85 -2.03 -13.26 3.26
N SER A 86 -2.78 -12.69 4.21
CA SER A 86 -2.83 -11.23 4.40
C SER A 86 -1.53 -10.63 4.95
N ASP A 87 -0.57 -11.45 5.38
CA ASP A 87 0.78 -11.04 5.75
C ASP A 87 1.74 -10.90 4.55
N MET A 88 1.24 -11.05 3.32
CA MET A 88 2.01 -10.80 2.09
C MET A 88 2.59 -9.39 2.07
N VAL A 89 3.83 -9.28 1.57
CA VAL A 89 4.53 -7.99 1.42
C VAL A 89 4.22 -7.30 0.08
N ASN A 90 3.85 -8.06 -0.95
CA ASN A 90 3.55 -7.55 -2.29
C ASN A 90 2.04 -7.33 -2.55
N ALA A 91 1.17 -7.67 -1.60
CA ALA A 91 -0.27 -7.47 -1.70
C ALA A 91 -0.75 -6.29 -0.85
N LEU A 92 -2.05 -6.00 -0.91
CA LEU A 92 -2.77 -5.14 0.02
C LEU A 92 -3.65 -6.01 0.92
N ALA A 93 -3.33 -6.05 2.20
CA ALA A 93 -4.16 -6.66 3.24
C ALA A 93 -5.24 -5.68 3.68
N ILE A 94 -6.49 -6.06 3.52
CA ILE A 94 -7.64 -5.17 3.69
C ILE A 94 -8.47 -5.59 4.90
N GLY A 95 -8.51 -4.71 5.90
CA GLY A 95 -9.42 -4.80 7.02
C GLY A 95 -10.77 -4.12 6.73
N ALA A 96 -11.69 -4.23 7.66
CA ALA A 96 -13.02 -3.66 7.52
C ALA A 96 -13.25 -2.44 8.43
N ALA A 97 -13.87 -1.39 7.87
CA ALA A 97 -14.52 -0.33 8.62
C ALA A 97 -16.01 -0.65 8.81
N ASP A 98 -16.55 -0.23 9.96
CA ASP A 98 -17.93 -0.49 10.36
C ASP A 98 -18.98 0.40 9.64
N ARG A 99 -18.53 1.53 9.09
CA ARG A 99 -19.38 2.55 8.44
C ARG A 99 -18.69 3.17 7.23
N SER A 100 -19.48 3.59 6.26
CA SER A 100 -19.03 4.29 5.06
C SER A 100 -18.80 5.79 5.29
N GLY A 101 -19.53 6.41 6.23
CA GLY A 101 -19.51 7.84 6.51
C GLY A 101 -18.29 8.32 7.33
N GLU A 102 -18.34 9.61 7.74
CA GLU A 102 -17.24 10.27 8.51
C GLU A 102 -17.00 9.67 9.90
N LYS A 103 -18.04 9.11 10.53
CA LYS A 103 -17.97 8.53 11.88
C LYS A 103 -17.64 7.04 11.86
N TRP A 104 -16.68 6.66 11.04
CA TRP A 104 -16.24 5.28 10.93
C TRP A 104 -15.35 4.82 12.08
N GLY A 105 -15.32 3.53 12.29
CA GLY A 105 -14.41 2.82 13.16
C GLY A 105 -13.92 1.53 12.50
N ARG A 106 -12.93 0.87 13.11
CA ARG A 106 -12.60 -0.51 12.73
C ARG A 106 -13.80 -1.40 13.06
N ALA A 107 -14.26 -2.19 12.12
CA ALA A 107 -15.27 -3.20 12.40
C ALA A 107 -14.73 -4.21 13.43
N PRO A 108 -15.47 -4.51 14.53
CA PRO A 108 -14.95 -5.33 15.63
C PRO A 108 -14.41 -6.69 15.18
N TYR A 109 -15.06 -7.31 14.19
CA TYR A 109 -14.65 -8.61 13.64
C TYR A 109 -13.37 -8.56 12.79
N SER A 110 -12.97 -7.39 12.28
CA SER A 110 -11.79 -7.30 11.41
C SER A 110 -10.53 -7.70 12.15
N CYS A 111 -9.80 -8.70 11.68
CA CYS A 111 -8.54 -9.13 12.26
C CYS A 111 -7.52 -7.99 12.32
N ILE A 112 -6.60 -8.06 13.28
CA ILE A 112 -5.63 -7.03 13.62
C ILE A 112 -4.19 -7.47 13.33
N GLY A 113 -3.31 -6.50 13.12
CA GLY A 113 -1.86 -6.71 13.05
C GLY A 113 -1.23 -7.00 14.41
N PRO A 114 0.10 -6.91 14.49
CA PRO A 114 0.98 -6.57 13.39
C PRO A 114 1.15 -7.72 12.38
N GLY A 115 1.69 -7.38 11.21
CA GLY A 115 2.25 -8.36 10.31
C GLY A 115 3.62 -8.87 10.78
N ARG A 116 4.25 -9.74 9.99
CA ARG A 116 5.66 -10.13 10.21
C ARG A 116 6.58 -9.00 9.71
N SER A 117 7.79 -8.90 10.23
CA SER A 117 8.81 -8.01 9.69
C SER A 117 9.75 -8.78 8.74
N PRO A 118 9.92 -8.35 7.46
CA PRO A 118 9.31 -7.17 6.83
C PRO A 118 7.83 -7.35 6.51
N GLY A 119 7.08 -6.27 6.40
CA GLY A 119 5.63 -6.27 6.25
C GLY A 119 4.90 -6.02 7.58
N PHE A 120 5.52 -5.21 8.46
CA PHE A 120 5.06 -5.02 9.84
C PHE A 120 3.71 -4.32 9.94
N VAL A 121 3.46 -3.29 9.10
CA VAL A 121 2.18 -2.58 9.10
C VAL A 121 1.14 -3.42 8.37
N LYS A 122 0.25 -4.04 9.14
CA LYS A 122 -0.90 -4.81 8.68
C LYS A 122 -2.08 -4.58 9.65
N PRO A 123 -3.33 -4.54 9.10
CA PRO A 123 -3.67 -4.50 7.67
C PRO A 123 -2.93 -3.36 6.95
N ASP A 124 -2.89 -3.36 5.60
CA ASP A 124 -2.38 -2.17 4.87
C ASP A 124 -3.35 -0.99 5.01
N GLY A 125 -4.63 -1.25 5.15
CA GLY A 125 -5.67 -0.27 5.43
C GLY A 125 -7.01 -0.93 5.65
N VAL A 126 -8.01 -0.11 5.97
CA VAL A 126 -9.41 -0.55 6.11
C VAL A 126 -10.29 0.17 5.10
N ILE A 127 -11.39 -0.44 4.73
CA ILE A 127 -12.45 0.16 3.92
C ILE A 127 -13.79 -0.41 4.38
N PHE A 128 -14.92 0.20 4.00
CA PHE A 128 -16.23 -0.26 4.43
C PHE A 128 -16.45 -1.76 4.16
N GLY A 129 -16.77 -2.50 5.21
CA GLY A 129 -17.03 -3.94 5.15
C GLY A 129 -18.38 -4.33 5.78
N GLY A 130 -19.13 -3.33 6.26
CA GLY A 130 -20.40 -3.51 6.93
C GLY A 130 -20.30 -3.77 8.42
N SER A 131 -21.41 -3.57 9.11
CA SER A 131 -21.66 -3.89 10.52
C SER A 131 -23.14 -4.20 10.73
N ASP A 132 -23.51 -4.55 11.96
CA ASP A 132 -24.94 -4.75 12.30
C ASP A 132 -25.72 -3.44 12.17
N ASP A 133 -25.10 -2.30 12.47
CA ASP A 133 -25.74 -0.98 12.36
C ASP A 133 -25.81 -0.45 10.92
N GLU A 134 -24.81 -0.75 10.10
CA GLU A 134 -24.70 -0.34 8.70
C GLU A 134 -24.21 -1.52 7.85
N PRO A 135 -25.13 -2.42 7.44
CA PRO A 135 -24.77 -3.59 6.65
C PRO A 135 -24.23 -3.24 5.26
N PHE A 136 -23.30 -4.03 4.79
CA PHE A 136 -22.90 -4.03 3.39
C PHE A 136 -23.98 -4.73 2.56
N TYR A 137 -24.61 -4.03 1.62
CA TYR A 137 -25.68 -4.61 0.82
C TYR A 137 -25.14 -5.27 -0.45
N THR A 138 -25.53 -6.52 -0.66
CA THR A 138 -25.19 -7.28 -1.87
C THR A 138 -26.39 -8.06 -2.39
N TYR A 139 -26.38 -8.39 -3.68
CA TYR A 139 -27.40 -9.24 -4.29
C TYR A 139 -27.09 -10.72 -4.03
N ASN A 140 -28.03 -11.42 -3.45
CA ASN A 140 -27.96 -12.87 -3.28
C ASN A 140 -28.74 -13.56 -4.42
N PRO A 141 -28.05 -14.23 -5.36
CA PRO A 141 -28.71 -14.85 -6.52
C PRO A 141 -29.58 -16.06 -6.14
N LEU A 142 -29.30 -16.74 -5.02
CA LEU A 142 -30.10 -17.87 -4.56
C LEU A 142 -31.43 -17.43 -3.96
N LEU A 143 -31.46 -16.28 -3.30
CA LEU A 143 -32.66 -15.70 -2.72
C LEU A 143 -33.39 -14.73 -3.67
N GLY A 144 -32.75 -14.35 -4.76
CA GLY A 144 -33.27 -13.35 -5.70
C GLY A 144 -33.49 -11.96 -5.06
N SER A 145 -32.77 -11.63 -4.01
CA SER A 145 -32.98 -10.41 -3.21
C SER A 145 -31.69 -9.75 -2.76
N ILE A 146 -31.78 -8.48 -2.37
CA ILE A 146 -30.71 -7.77 -1.71
C ILE A 146 -30.66 -8.22 -0.24
N VAL A 147 -29.47 -8.54 0.25
CA VAL A 147 -29.20 -8.94 1.64
C VAL A 147 -28.14 -8.05 2.26
N GLY A 148 -28.30 -7.75 3.54
CA GLY A 148 -27.26 -7.10 4.34
C GLY A 148 -26.27 -8.15 4.85
N VAL A 149 -24.97 -7.86 4.71
CA VAL A 149 -23.86 -8.73 5.13
C VAL A 149 -22.77 -7.89 5.76
N GLN A 150 -21.79 -8.53 6.39
CA GLN A 150 -20.58 -7.89 6.89
C GLN A 150 -19.39 -8.83 6.76
N GLY A 151 -18.18 -8.27 6.64
CA GLY A 151 -16.93 -9.05 6.57
C GLY A 151 -15.83 -8.38 5.77
N THR A 152 -14.60 -8.70 6.11
CA THR A 152 -13.41 -8.27 5.35
C THR A 152 -13.44 -8.81 3.91
N SER A 153 -14.19 -9.88 3.66
CA SER A 153 -14.45 -10.44 2.33
C SER A 153 -15.18 -9.49 1.39
N TYR A 154 -15.93 -8.51 1.92
CA TYR A 154 -16.62 -7.46 1.15
C TYR A 154 -15.76 -6.19 1.07
N ALA A 155 -15.01 -5.89 2.11
CA ALA A 155 -14.06 -4.77 2.12
C ALA A 155 -12.96 -4.94 1.06
N SER A 156 -12.36 -6.12 0.98
CA SER A 156 -11.21 -6.37 0.11
C SER A 156 -11.50 -6.11 -1.38
N PRO A 157 -12.59 -6.63 -1.99
CA PRO A 157 -12.90 -6.31 -3.39
C PRO A 157 -13.30 -4.84 -3.59
N LEU A 158 -13.82 -4.16 -2.58
CA LEU A 158 -14.14 -2.73 -2.66
C LEU A 158 -12.87 -1.88 -2.81
N ALA A 159 -11.80 -2.20 -2.06
CA ALA A 159 -10.50 -1.56 -2.22
C ALA A 159 -9.91 -1.79 -3.63
N LEU A 160 -10.04 -3.02 -4.15
CA LEU A 160 -9.59 -3.32 -5.51
C LEU A 160 -10.42 -2.56 -6.56
N ARG A 161 -11.74 -2.43 -6.36
CA ARG A 161 -12.61 -1.63 -7.24
C ARG A 161 -12.12 -0.18 -7.32
N THR A 162 -11.75 0.42 -6.18
CA THR A 162 -11.24 1.80 -6.16
C THR A 162 -9.94 1.90 -6.95
N ALA A 163 -8.98 0.99 -6.75
CA ALA A 163 -7.73 0.96 -7.51
C ALA A 163 -7.96 0.78 -9.02
N ALA A 164 -8.85 -0.14 -9.41
CA ALA A 164 -9.22 -0.36 -10.80
C ALA A 164 -9.93 0.87 -11.40
N GLY A 165 -10.76 1.56 -10.60
CA GLY A 165 -11.39 2.82 -10.98
C GLY A 165 -10.37 3.91 -11.30
N VAL A 166 -9.34 4.08 -10.47
CA VAL A 166 -8.22 5.00 -10.75
C VAL A 166 -7.53 4.64 -12.07
N ALA A 167 -7.22 3.35 -12.29
CA ALA A 167 -6.60 2.91 -13.53
C ALA A 167 -7.48 3.17 -14.77
N ALA A 168 -8.80 3.04 -14.63
CA ALA A 168 -9.74 3.29 -15.71
C ALA A 168 -9.92 4.80 -16.01
N LEU A 169 -9.96 5.63 -14.97
CA LEU A 169 -10.11 7.08 -15.08
C LEU A 169 -8.84 7.78 -15.54
N SER A 170 -7.67 7.25 -15.20
CA SER A 170 -6.40 7.83 -15.62
C SER A 170 -6.17 7.68 -17.12
N GLY A 171 -5.95 8.79 -17.81
CA GLY A 171 -5.50 8.81 -19.20
C GLY A 171 -4.05 8.37 -19.39
N THR A 172 -3.26 8.41 -18.30
CA THR A 172 -1.87 7.95 -18.25
C THR A 172 -1.83 6.55 -17.63
N PRO A 173 -1.20 5.56 -18.28
CA PRO A 173 -1.10 4.22 -17.71
C PRO A 173 -0.31 4.23 -16.40
N LEU A 174 -0.96 3.95 -15.29
CA LEU A 174 -0.32 3.76 -13.98
C LEU A 174 -0.01 2.27 -13.79
N ASN A 175 1.16 1.96 -13.24
CA ASN A 175 1.46 0.59 -12.85
C ASN A 175 0.72 0.23 -11.53
N THR A 176 0.64 -1.06 -11.24
CA THR A 176 -0.09 -1.56 -10.07
C THR A 176 0.47 -1.06 -8.73
N ILE A 177 1.78 -0.79 -8.69
CA ILE A 177 2.44 -0.25 -7.48
C ILE A 177 2.05 1.22 -7.25
N ALA A 178 1.88 2.01 -8.32
CA ALA A 178 1.38 3.38 -8.20
C ALA A 178 -0.04 3.41 -7.66
N LEU A 179 -0.90 2.47 -8.06
CA LEU A 179 -2.26 2.34 -7.52
C LEU A 179 -2.25 1.98 -6.02
N LYS A 180 -1.39 1.03 -5.61
CA LYS A 180 -1.15 0.72 -4.19
C LYS A 180 -0.69 1.96 -3.43
N ALA A 181 0.29 2.68 -3.97
CA ALA A 181 0.83 3.88 -3.33
C ALA A 181 -0.21 5.00 -3.18
N LEU A 182 -1.08 5.20 -4.18
CA LEU A 182 -2.17 6.17 -4.12
C LEU A 182 -3.21 5.83 -3.05
N LEU A 183 -3.63 4.57 -2.93
CA LEU A 183 -4.55 4.13 -1.87
C LEU A 183 -3.98 4.44 -0.48
N VAL A 184 -2.71 4.10 -0.25
CA VAL A 184 -2.04 4.36 1.03
C VAL A 184 -1.83 5.86 1.25
N HIS A 185 -1.45 6.60 0.21
CA HIS A 185 -1.15 8.03 0.30
C HIS A 185 -2.34 8.88 0.76
N HIS A 186 -3.53 8.52 0.28
CA HIS A 186 -4.79 9.20 0.60
C HIS A 186 -5.59 8.52 1.72
N ALA A 187 -4.98 7.58 2.45
CA ALA A 187 -5.65 6.91 3.55
C ALA A 187 -6.00 7.88 4.68
N GLU A 188 -7.26 7.88 5.08
CA GLU A 188 -7.76 8.72 6.18
C GLU A 188 -7.31 8.14 7.52
N THR A 189 -6.48 8.86 8.25
CA THR A 189 -5.96 8.44 9.54
C THR A 189 -6.95 8.71 10.67
N SER A 190 -6.89 7.92 11.74
CA SER A 190 -7.67 8.14 12.96
C SER A 190 -6.77 8.07 14.20
N ARG A 191 -6.91 9.03 15.10
CA ARG A 191 -6.19 9.03 16.40
C ARG A 191 -6.74 8.00 17.39
N LYS A 192 -7.93 7.46 17.12
CA LYS A 192 -8.61 6.50 17.98
C LYS A 192 -8.00 5.09 17.88
N TYR A 193 -7.42 4.76 16.72
CA TYR A 193 -6.94 3.42 16.41
C TYR A 193 -5.43 3.42 16.15
N SER A 194 -4.76 2.37 16.63
CA SER A 194 -3.35 2.13 16.29
C SER A 194 -3.21 1.59 14.86
N ARG A 195 -1.99 1.56 14.36
CA ARG A 195 -1.70 0.96 13.05
C ARG A 195 -1.99 -0.53 12.96
N GLU A 196 -1.92 -1.24 14.07
CA GLU A 196 -2.31 -2.65 14.14
C GLU A 196 -3.80 -2.85 13.85
N HIS A 197 -4.63 -1.84 14.12
CA HIS A 197 -6.07 -1.88 13.89
C HIS A 197 -6.48 -1.45 12.47
N ILE A 198 -5.86 -0.40 11.93
CA ILE A 198 -6.32 0.25 10.70
C ILE A 198 -5.22 0.42 9.64
N GLY A 199 -4.03 -0.09 9.89
CA GLY A 199 -2.90 0.09 8.98
C GLY A 199 -2.55 1.56 8.74
N TRP A 200 -2.45 1.94 7.49
CA TRP A 200 -2.20 3.32 7.10
C TRP A 200 -3.44 4.22 7.27
N GLY A 201 -4.64 3.63 7.38
CA GLY A 201 -5.90 4.34 7.57
C GLY A 201 -7.04 3.74 6.74
N ARG A 202 -8.14 4.50 6.62
CA ARG A 202 -9.26 4.13 5.77
C ARG A 202 -9.02 4.56 4.33
N PHE A 203 -9.12 3.61 3.41
CA PHE A 203 -9.06 3.87 1.98
C PHE A 203 -10.35 4.51 1.48
N SER A 204 -10.23 5.43 0.52
CA SER A 204 -11.40 6.03 -0.13
C SER A 204 -12.10 5.02 -1.02
N GLU A 205 -13.44 5.09 -1.05
CA GLU A 205 -14.28 4.35 -2.00
C GLU A 205 -14.42 5.07 -3.33
N ASP A 206 -14.13 6.37 -3.36
CA ASP A 206 -14.18 7.21 -4.56
C ASP A 206 -12.79 7.30 -5.22
N PRO A 207 -12.60 6.76 -6.43
CA PRO A 207 -11.33 6.83 -7.13
C PRO A 207 -10.93 8.27 -7.52
N ASN A 208 -11.87 9.22 -7.63
CA ASN A 208 -11.53 10.60 -7.95
C ASN A 208 -10.69 11.26 -6.86
N VAL A 209 -10.99 10.98 -5.59
CA VAL A 209 -10.23 11.52 -4.44
C VAL A 209 -8.72 11.16 -4.52
N LEU A 210 -8.38 10.06 -5.20
CA LEU A 210 -7.01 9.57 -5.33
C LEU A 210 -6.22 10.25 -6.46
N ILE A 211 -6.90 10.93 -7.38
CA ILE A 211 -6.28 11.54 -8.58
C ILE A 211 -6.59 13.03 -8.70
N ASP A 212 -7.61 13.53 -8.03
CA ASP A 212 -7.92 14.96 -7.99
C ASP A 212 -7.04 15.67 -6.97
N CYS A 213 -6.55 16.84 -7.35
CA CYS A 213 -5.69 17.65 -6.50
C CYS A 213 -6.40 18.97 -6.21
N PRO A 214 -6.72 19.28 -4.93
CA PRO A 214 -7.22 20.60 -4.57
C PRO A 214 -6.22 21.71 -4.92
N ASN A 215 -6.68 22.94 -5.12
CA ASN A 215 -5.81 24.07 -5.50
C ASN A 215 -4.69 24.33 -4.48
N ASP A 216 -4.91 24.02 -3.20
CA ASP A 216 -3.94 24.19 -2.12
C ASP A 216 -2.91 23.07 -2.04
N THR A 217 -2.99 22.09 -2.95
CA THR A 217 -2.18 20.88 -2.92
C THR A 217 -1.56 20.58 -4.28
N ALA A 218 -0.31 20.14 -4.29
CA ALA A 218 0.36 19.61 -5.47
C ALA A 218 0.83 18.18 -5.20
N THR A 219 0.34 17.23 -5.98
CA THR A 219 0.72 15.81 -5.88
C THR A 219 1.45 15.36 -7.12
N VAL A 220 2.60 14.70 -6.95
CA VAL A 220 3.37 14.08 -8.04
C VAL A 220 3.57 12.61 -7.78
N ILE A 221 3.66 11.85 -8.87
CA ILE A 221 3.85 10.39 -8.83
C ILE A 221 5.08 10.05 -9.67
N TYR A 222 6.08 9.44 -9.03
CA TYR A 222 7.24 8.84 -9.68
C TYR A 222 7.08 7.32 -9.63
N TYR A 223 7.07 6.67 -10.77
CA TYR A 223 6.93 5.21 -10.81
C TYR A 223 7.73 4.62 -11.97
N GLY A 224 8.15 3.38 -11.81
CA GLY A 224 8.95 2.68 -12.79
C GLY A 224 9.70 1.49 -12.21
N SER A 225 10.87 1.25 -12.75
CA SER A 225 11.76 0.16 -12.34
C SER A 225 13.15 0.70 -12.01
N LEU A 226 13.72 0.24 -10.92
CA LEU A 226 15.05 0.64 -10.46
C LEU A 226 15.98 -0.57 -10.42
N ALA A 227 17.07 -0.50 -11.20
CA ALA A 227 18.07 -1.55 -11.25
C ALA A 227 18.98 -1.53 -10.02
N LYS A 228 19.54 -2.68 -9.66
CA LYS A 228 20.56 -2.82 -8.60
C LYS A 228 21.69 -1.82 -8.79
N ASN A 229 22.15 -1.21 -7.70
CA ASN A 229 23.20 -0.20 -7.66
C ASN A 229 22.88 1.13 -8.36
N LYS A 230 21.63 1.33 -8.74
CA LYS A 230 21.13 2.62 -9.17
C LYS A 230 20.44 3.34 -8.02
N TYR A 231 20.30 4.64 -8.17
CA TYR A 231 19.47 5.45 -7.29
C TYR A 231 18.58 6.36 -8.12
N LEU A 232 17.46 6.75 -7.54
CA LEU A 232 16.52 7.70 -8.09
C LEU A 232 16.58 8.97 -7.25
N ARG A 233 16.59 10.13 -7.92
CA ARG A 233 16.31 11.41 -7.29
C ARG A 233 14.91 11.84 -7.69
N ALA A 234 14.03 11.99 -6.70
CA ALA A 234 12.66 12.43 -6.88
C ALA A 234 12.53 13.88 -6.37
N PRO A 235 12.47 14.89 -7.27
CA PRO A 235 12.21 16.28 -6.87
C PRO A 235 10.86 16.41 -6.15
N ILE A 236 10.83 17.19 -5.10
CA ILE A 236 9.59 17.51 -4.40
C ILE A 236 9.01 18.77 -5.06
N PRO A 237 7.73 18.75 -5.46
CA PRO A 237 7.10 19.92 -6.09
C PRO A 237 6.94 21.03 -5.04
N PHE A 238 7.87 21.97 -5.00
CA PHE A 238 7.89 23.04 -4.03
C PHE A 238 7.89 24.40 -4.75
N PRO A 239 7.11 25.43 -4.29
CA PRO A 239 7.06 26.72 -4.91
C PRO A 239 8.38 27.50 -4.70
N ASP A 240 8.72 28.38 -5.63
CA ASP A 240 9.83 29.31 -5.53
C ASP A 240 9.37 30.72 -5.12
N VAL A 241 8.06 30.87 -4.91
CA VAL A 241 7.46 32.12 -4.41
C VAL A 241 7.28 32.03 -2.90
N PRO A 242 7.49 33.14 -2.17
CA PRO A 242 7.30 33.13 -0.74
C PRO A 242 5.83 32.94 -0.37
N PHE A 243 5.60 32.26 0.73
CA PHE A 243 4.31 32.12 1.40
C PHE A 243 4.54 32.10 2.92
N ASP A 244 3.57 32.63 3.66
CA ASP A 244 3.70 32.87 5.12
C ASP A 244 2.99 31.76 5.95
N GLU A 245 2.49 30.73 5.31
CA GLU A 245 1.73 29.65 5.93
C GLU A 245 2.58 28.40 6.21
N ALA A 246 2.22 27.69 7.26
CA ALA A 246 2.76 26.35 7.50
C ALA A 246 2.33 25.40 6.38
N PHE A 247 3.20 24.46 6.02
CA PHE A 247 2.92 23.49 4.97
C PHE A 247 3.02 22.04 5.46
N GLU A 248 2.37 21.17 4.75
CA GLU A 248 2.41 19.74 5.00
C GLU A 248 3.05 19.00 3.80
N LEU A 249 4.05 18.17 4.09
CA LEU A 249 4.69 17.29 3.13
C LEU A 249 4.30 15.84 3.46
N THR A 250 3.61 15.20 2.54
CA THR A 250 3.25 13.78 2.63
C THR A 250 3.99 13.00 1.56
N ALA A 251 4.57 11.88 1.93
CA ALA A 251 5.25 11.00 0.98
C ALA A 251 4.90 9.54 1.26
N THR A 252 4.73 8.79 0.17
CA THR A 252 4.45 7.35 0.20
C THR A 252 5.34 6.67 -0.82
N LEU A 253 6.14 5.69 -0.38
CA LEU A 253 6.91 4.83 -1.26
C LEU A 253 6.37 3.41 -1.14
N CYS A 254 5.95 2.83 -2.27
CA CYS A 254 5.63 1.41 -2.39
C CYS A 254 6.60 0.74 -3.36
N ILE A 255 6.97 -0.49 -3.05
CA ILE A 255 7.82 -1.33 -3.90
C ILE A 255 7.22 -2.72 -4.05
N GLN A 256 7.61 -3.39 -5.11
CA GLN A 256 7.36 -4.81 -5.30
C GLN A 256 8.70 -5.54 -5.37
N THR A 257 8.90 -6.51 -4.49
CA THR A 257 10.21 -7.15 -4.28
C THR A 257 10.11 -8.66 -4.38
N PRO A 258 11.11 -9.34 -4.94
CA PRO A 258 11.23 -10.77 -4.78
C PRO A 258 11.33 -11.16 -3.30
N VAL A 259 10.83 -12.34 -2.96
CA VAL A 259 10.81 -12.88 -1.60
C VAL A 259 11.63 -14.16 -1.48
N ASP A 260 12.07 -14.47 -0.27
CA ASP A 260 12.78 -15.69 0.08
C ASP A 260 12.00 -16.45 1.17
N PRO A 261 11.19 -17.44 0.78
CA PRO A 261 10.39 -18.20 1.73
C PRO A 261 11.18 -19.01 2.77
N GLU A 262 12.44 -19.31 2.47
CA GLU A 262 13.30 -20.07 3.40
C GLU A 262 13.82 -19.22 4.57
N HIS A 263 13.66 -17.89 4.49
CA HIS A 263 14.20 -16.96 5.48
C HIS A 263 13.15 -15.94 5.93
N SER A 264 12.34 -16.28 6.93
CA SER A 264 11.27 -15.40 7.44
C SER A 264 11.76 -14.01 7.84
N VAL A 265 12.89 -13.89 8.52
CA VAL A 265 13.50 -12.60 8.93
C VAL A 265 14.05 -11.79 7.74
N ASN A 266 14.57 -12.48 6.72
CA ASN A 266 15.13 -11.88 5.51
C ASN A 266 14.20 -12.08 4.31
N TYR A 267 12.92 -12.12 4.54
CA TYR A 267 11.90 -12.50 3.57
C TYR A 267 11.92 -11.65 2.29
N THR A 268 12.01 -10.31 2.39
CA THR A 268 12.18 -9.45 1.22
C THR A 268 13.63 -9.47 0.75
N ARG A 269 13.85 -9.75 -0.55
CA ARG A 269 15.18 -9.85 -1.16
C ARG A 269 15.80 -8.50 -1.51
N ALA A 270 14.98 -7.48 -1.61
CA ALA A 270 15.40 -6.13 -1.92
C ALA A 270 14.55 -5.12 -1.14
N GLY A 271 15.09 -3.92 -0.98
CA GLY A 271 14.44 -2.81 -0.31
C GLY A 271 14.97 -1.46 -0.77
N MET A 272 14.33 -0.39 -0.35
CA MET A 272 14.73 0.97 -0.69
C MET A 272 14.96 1.81 0.56
N GLN A 273 16.08 2.50 0.57
CA GLN A 273 16.38 3.53 1.55
C GLN A 273 16.08 4.90 0.96
N VAL A 274 15.33 5.72 1.69
CA VAL A 274 14.97 7.08 1.29
C VAL A 274 15.68 8.08 2.17
N THR A 275 16.38 9.03 1.54
CA THR A 275 17.04 10.14 2.21
C THR A 275 16.39 11.45 1.75
N PHE A 276 15.90 12.25 2.67
CA PHE A 276 15.37 13.57 2.38
C PHE A 276 16.48 14.61 2.40
N ARG A 277 16.56 15.44 1.35
CA ARG A 277 17.48 16.57 1.23
C ARG A 277 16.67 17.87 1.10
N PRO A 278 16.50 18.60 2.20
CA PRO A 278 15.61 19.77 2.22
C PRO A 278 16.16 20.95 1.43
N ARG A 279 17.50 21.08 1.32
CA ARG A 279 18.19 22.23 0.74
C ARG A 279 19.17 21.81 -0.38
N PHE A 280 18.73 20.87 -1.21
CA PHE A 280 19.55 20.39 -2.32
C PHE A 280 19.99 21.50 -3.29
N GLY A 281 19.12 22.48 -3.54
CA GLY A 281 19.41 23.62 -4.42
C GLY A 281 20.47 24.60 -3.90
N LEU A 282 20.88 24.48 -2.63
CA LEU A 282 21.95 25.28 -2.03
C LEU A 282 23.29 24.51 -1.91
N ASP A 283 23.40 23.38 -2.62
CA ASP A 283 24.55 22.47 -2.49
C ASP A 283 24.81 21.99 -1.04
N ASP A 284 23.77 22.03 -0.21
CA ASP A 284 23.81 21.63 1.17
C ASP A 284 23.81 20.10 1.27
N THR A 285 24.71 19.57 2.09
CA THR A 285 24.84 18.12 2.31
C THR A 285 23.93 17.60 3.40
N ASP A 286 23.19 18.47 4.09
CA ASP A 286 22.29 18.07 5.15
C ASP A 286 21.22 17.10 4.66
N THR A 287 21.00 16.09 5.46
CA THR A 287 19.99 15.05 5.19
C THR A 287 19.12 14.83 6.40
N ASP A 288 17.84 14.58 6.17
CA ASP A 288 16.89 14.20 7.21
C ASP A 288 16.29 12.83 6.90
N ASP A 289 15.97 12.11 7.96
CA ASP A 289 15.24 10.85 7.90
C ASP A 289 13.73 11.14 7.91
N PHE A 290 13.16 11.24 6.73
CA PHE A 290 11.74 11.55 6.57
C PHE A 290 10.84 10.41 7.07
N PHE A 291 11.19 9.16 6.76
CA PHE A 291 10.35 7.98 7.07
C PHE A 291 10.71 7.30 8.39
N GLY A 292 11.75 7.70 9.08
CA GLY A 292 12.20 7.05 10.30
C GLY A 292 13.14 5.85 10.07
N GLN A 293 13.76 5.77 8.87
CA GLN A 293 14.72 4.72 8.50
C GLN A 293 16.10 4.98 9.12
N LYS A 294 16.22 4.76 10.41
CA LYS A 294 17.47 5.01 11.13
C LYS A 294 18.59 4.07 10.69
N SER A 295 19.82 4.55 10.74
CA SER A 295 21.00 3.71 10.50
C SER A 295 21.27 2.72 11.64
N GLN A 296 20.81 3.04 12.85
CA GLN A 296 20.94 2.21 14.05
C GLN A 296 19.65 2.26 14.85
N TYR A 297 19.21 1.10 15.30
CA TYR A 297 18.04 0.94 16.19
C TYR A 297 18.52 0.55 17.57
N LYS A 298 17.88 1.11 18.62
CA LYS A 298 18.23 0.83 20.02
C LYS A 298 17.61 -0.45 20.55
N THR A 299 16.46 -0.84 19.96
CA THR A 299 15.69 -2.00 20.37
C THR A 299 15.27 -2.82 19.18
N GLU A 300 15.00 -4.11 19.38
CA GLU A 300 14.42 -5.01 18.38
C GLU A 300 13.07 -4.48 17.85
N ARG A 301 12.25 -3.92 18.72
CA ARG A 301 10.98 -3.32 18.34
C ARG A 301 11.15 -2.15 17.37
N GLU A 302 12.13 -1.27 17.62
CA GLU A 302 12.45 -0.18 16.66
C GLU A 302 12.93 -0.73 15.33
N CYS A 303 13.74 -1.79 15.35
CA CYS A 303 14.24 -2.43 14.13
C CYS A 303 13.12 -3.01 13.26
N ARG A 304 12.07 -3.53 13.87
CA ARG A 304 10.90 -4.11 13.20
C ARG A 304 9.82 -3.09 12.87
N SER A 305 10.02 -1.82 13.21
CA SER A 305 9.02 -0.77 12.95
C SER A 305 8.87 -0.46 11.45
N GLU A 306 7.79 0.25 11.14
CA GLU A 306 7.37 0.64 9.79
C GLU A 306 8.35 1.50 8.98
N GLY A 307 9.41 2.02 9.59
CA GLY A 307 10.44 2.81 8.91
C GLY A 307 11.58 1.99 8.29
N HIS A 308 11.56 0.67 8.43
CA HIS A 308 12.66 -0.19 8.01
C HIS A 308 12.83 -0.21 6.48
N LYS A 309 14.09 -0.13 5.99
CA LYS A 309 14.38 -0.10 4.53
C LYS A 309 13.97 -1.35 3.75
N TRP A 310 13.63 -2.43 4.45
CA TRP A 310 13.16 -3.69 3.86
C TRP A 310 11.63 -3.79 3.79
N GLU A 311 10.93 -2.80 4.35
CA GLU A 311 9.48 -2.67 4.21
C GLU A 311 9.10 -2.34 2.77
N THR A 312 8.00 -2.90 2.29
CA THR A 312 7.51 -2.67 0.92
C THR A 312 6.59 -1.47 0.80
N CYS A 313 6.22 -0.87 1.92
CA CYS A 313 5.42 0.34 1.97
C CYS A 313 5.92 1.25 3.09
N LEU A 314 6.26 2.48 2.72
CA LEU A 314 6.62 3.56 3.63
C LEU A 314 5.66 4.72 3.40
N HIS A 315 5.06 5.24 4.47
CA HIS A 315 4.17 6.39 4.38
C HIS A 315 4.37 7.32 5.58
N ARG A 316 4.49 8.60 5.33
CA ARG A 316 4.57 9.61 6.38
C ARG A 316 4.08 10.98 5.90
N SER A 317 3.44 11.72 6.81
CA SER A 317 3.14 13.13 6.68
C SER A 317 3.88 13.90 7.77
N LYS A 318 4.51 15.02 7.40
CA LYS A 318 5.18 15.95 8.32
C LYS A 318 4.67 17.37 8.06
N LYS A 319 4.37 18.11 9.14
CA LYS A 319 4.09 19.54 9.09
C LYS A 319 5.36 20.33 9.35
N PHE A 320 5.55 21.36 8.58
CA PHE A 320 6.66 22.29 8.66
C PHE A 320 6.12 23.70 8.95
N SER A 321 6.87 24.48 9.70
CA SER A 321 6.56 25.90 9.92
C SER A 321 6.89 26.72 8.66
N ALA A 322 6.27 27.87 8.54
CA ALA A 322 6.47 28.78 7.39
C ALA A 322 7.93 29.23 7.22
N ASP A 323 8.69 29.33 8.30
CA ASP A 323 10.09 29.71 8.33
C ASP A 323 11.07 28.57 7.96
N THR A 324 10.54 27.36 7.69
CA THR A 324 11.37 26.21 7.28
C THR A 324 11.93 26.43 5.88
N LEU A 325 13.25 26.61 5.77
CA LEU A 325 13.92 26.80 4.49
C LEU A 325 14.01 25.47 3.71
N LEU A 326 13.27 25.38 2.62
CA LEU A 326 13.44 24.38 1.59
C LEU A 326 13.93 25.04 0.30
N SER A 327 14.93 24.43 -0.35
CA SER A 327 15.45 24.90 -1.64
C SER A 327 15.67 23.70 -2.54
N ASP A 328 14.87 23.60 -3.59
CA ASP A 328 14.83 22.45 -4.52
C ASP A 328 14.91 21.11 -3.78
N PRO A 329 13.99 20.87 -2.82
CA PRO A 329 14.04 19.70 -1.99
C PRO A 329 13.85 18.43 -2.81
N VAL A 330 14.55 17.35 -2.42
CA VAL A 330 14.49 16.08 -3.14
C VAL A 330 14.46 14.89 -2.17
N PHE A 331 13.93 13.77 -2.64
CA PHE A 331 14.18 12.47 -2.05
C PHE A 331 15.20 11.70 -2.89
N ASP A 332 16.31 11.29 -2.28
CA ASP A 332 17.25 10.34 -2.86
C ASP A 332 16.87 8.93 -2.42
N ILE A 333 16.58 8.07 -3.37
CA ILE A 333 16.12 6.68 -3.15
C ILE A 333 17.19 5.73 -3.65
N ARG A 334 17.73 4.91 -2.75
CA ARG A 334 18.78 3.93 -3.05
C ARG A 334 18.24 2.52 -2.96
N TYR A 335 18.49 1.75 -4.01
CA TYR A 335 18.23 0.32 -4.05
C TYR A 335 19.23 -0.46 -3.17
N HIS A 336 18.73 -1.33 -2.30
CA HIS A 336 19.51 -2.28 -1.50
C HIS A 336 19.04 -3.70 -1.81
N ALA A 337 19.98 -4.59 -2.17
CA ALA A 337 19.70 -6.02 -2.29
C ALA A 337 20.32 -6.76 -1.10
N ARG A 338 19.60 -7.77 -0.59
CA ARG A 338 20.16 -8.72 0.36
C ARG A 338 20.93 -9.77 -0.42
N ASP A 339 22.21 -9.94 -0.09
CA ASP A 339 22.98 -11.06 -0.57
C ASP A 339 22.61 -12.27 0.28
N SER A 340 21.91 -13.23 -0.33
CA SER A 340 21.82 -14.56 0.26
C SER A 340 23.22 -15.19 0.22
N SER A 341 23.60 -15.94 1.22
CA SER A 341 24.89 -16.62 1.37
C SER A 341 25.30 -17.53 0.20
N ARG A 342 24.46 -17.69 -0.80
CA ARG A 342 24.73 -18.36 -2.06
C ARG A 342 24.88 -17.31 -3.18
N HIS A 343 26.09 -16.84 -3.41
CA HIS A 343 26.44 -16.19 -4.67
C HIS A 343 26.28 -17.21 -5.82
N VAL A 344 25.12 -17.25 -6.44
CA VAL A 344 24.99 -17.93 -7.71
C VAL A 344 25.59 -17.02 -8.77
N LYS A 345 26.80 -17.34 -9.25
CA LYS A 345 27.44 -16.64 -10.37
C LYS A 345 26.45 -16.50 -11.52
N GLY A 346 26.21 -15.28 -11.97
CA GLY A 346 25.37 -15.00 -13.14
C GLY A 346 23.90 -14.66 -12.86
N VAL A 347 23.44 -14.72 -11.61
CA VAL A 347 22.08 -14.23 -11.27
C VAL A 347 22.17 -12.79 -10.82
N SER A 348 21.75 -11.87 -11.67
CA SER A 348 21.56 -10.46 -11.34
C SER A 348 20.35 -10.31 -10.42
N ALA A 349 20.45 -9.43 -9.42
CA ALA A 349 19.26 -9.03 -8.68
C ALA A 349 18.24 -8.38 -9.67
N PRO A 350 16.97 -8.77 -9.63
CA PRO A 350 15.97 -8.23 -10.55
C PRO A 350 15.78 -6.73 -10.34
N ASP A 351 15.36 -6.05 -11.40
CA ASP A 351 14.90 -4.68 -11.29
C ASP A 351 13.66 -4.63 -10.38
N MET A 352 13.63 -3.64 -9.48
CA MET A 352 12.57 -3.49 -8.51
C MET A 352 11.56 -2.45 -8.99
N GLN A 353 10.30 -2.86 -9.12
CA GLN A 353 9.19 -1.96 -9.39
C GLN A 353 8.94 -1.06 -8.18
N TYR A 354 8.74 0.22 -8.42
CA TYR A 354 8.47 1.19 -7.37
C TYR A 354 7.42 2.22 -7.80
N ALA A 355 6.80 2.84 -6.83
CA ALA A 355 6.06 4.09 -6.98
C ALA A 355 6.25 4.96 -5.73
N MET A 356 6.51 6.24 -5.96
CA MET A 356 6.57 7.25 -4.92
C MET A 356 5.58 8.36 -5.22
N VAL A 357 4.65 8.57 -4.30
CA VAL A 357 3.67 9.65 -4.33
C VAL A 357 4.12 10.71 -3.32
N ILE A 358 4.17 11.96 -3.76
CA ILE A 358 4.58 13.09 -2.93
C ILE A 358 3.53 14.18 -3.07
N SER A 359 2.97 14.64 -1.95
CA SER A 359 2.07 15.80 -1.89
C SER A 359 2.65 16.88 -1.02
N VAL A 360 2.59 18.10 -1.50
CA VAL A 360 2.81 19.31 -0.71
C VAL A 360 1.48 20.04 -0.61
N ARG A 361 1.11 20.47 0.59
CA ARG A 361 -0.10 21.25 0.84
C ARG A 361 0.25 22.52 1.59
N VAL A 362 -0.23 23.64 1.07
CA VAL A 362 -0.13 24.99 1.71
C VAL A 362 -1.55 25.56 1.77
N LYS A 363 -2.07 25.68 2.99
CA LYS A 363 -3.45 26.13 3.20
C LYS A 363 -3.67 27.53 2.60
N ASP A 364 -4.83 27.73 1.96
CA ASP A 364 -5.25 29.02 1.38
C ASP A 364 -4.29 29.60 0.33
N PHE A 365 -3.46 28.77 -0.31
CA PHE A 365 -2.51 29.13 -1.34
C PHE A 365 -2.76 28.34 -2.63
N ASP A 366 -2.73 29.00 -3.80
CA ASP A 366 -2.94 28.35 -5.11
C ASP A 366 -1.67 27.59 -5.56
N LEU A 367 -1.32 26.56 -4.78
CA LEU A 367 -0.09 25.78 -4.96
C LEU A 367 -0.08 25.02 -6.29
N TYR A 368 -1.21 24.43 -6.66
CA TYR A 368 -1.28 23.61 -7.88
C TYR A 368 -0.84 24.39 -9.13
N ASN A 369 -1.36 25.59 -9.32
CA ASN A 369 -1.03 26.40 -10.49
C ASN A 369 0.42 26.90 -10.45
N VAL A 370 0.94 27.28 -9.29
CA VAL A 370 2.34 27.69 -9.12
C VAL A 370 3.29 26.54 -9.48
N ILE A 371 3.03 25.33 -8.99
CA ILE A 371 3.84 24.15 -9.28
C ILE A 371 3.75 23.78 -10.77
N ARG A 372 2.56 23.81 -11.36
CA ARG A 372 2.36 23.53 -12.78
C ARG A 372 3.14 24.48 -13.70
N GLN A 373 3.25 25.74 -13.32
CA GLN A 373 4.03 26.73 -14.07
C GLN A 373 5.53 26.53 -13.92
N ARG A 374 5.99 26.20 -12.71
CA ARG A 374 7.42 26.00 -12.42
C ARG A 374 7.96 24.70 -13.02
N TYR A 375 7.25 23.59 -12.86
CA TYR A 375 7.72 22.25 -13.24
C TYR A 375 7.12 21.80 -14.58
N THR A 376 7.57 22.39 -15.68
CA THR A 376 7.08 22.10 -17.04
C THR A 376 7.36 20.66 -17.52
N ILE A 377 8.27 19.95 -16.85
CA ILE A 377 8.58 18.55 -17.11
C ILE A 377 7.50 17.60 -16.55
N LEU A 378 6.71 18.05 -15.55
CA LEU A 378 5.64 17.26 -15.00
C LEU A 378 4.44 17.24 -15.94
N ASN A 379 3.99 16.07 -16.30
CA ASN A 379 2.81 15.89 -17.13
C ASN A 379 1.58 15.74 -16.24
N PRO A 380 0.56 16.62 -16.37
CA PRO A 380 -0.70 16.43 -15.65
C PRO A 380 -1.32 15.07 -15.99
N ILE A 381 -1.85 14.39 -15.00
CA ILE A 381 -2.66 13.20 -15.23
C ILE A 381 -3.94 13.65 -15.90
N GLN A 382 -4.13 13.22 -17.14
CA GLN A 382 -5.36 13.51 -17.88
C GLN A 382 -6.42 12.51 -17.44
N LEU A 383 -7.62 13.01 -17.12
CA LEU A 383 -8.77 12.16 -16.85
C LEU A 383 -9.45 11.75 -18.14
N ARG A 384 -9.84 10.49 -18.25
CA ARG A 384 -10.68 10.00 -19.34
C ARG A 384 -12.13 10.38 -19.02
N THR A 385 -12.65 11.39 -19.68
CA THR A 385 -14.08 11.70 -19.67
C THR A 385 -14.79 10.81 -20.68
N GLN A 386 -15.58 9.86 -20.23
CA GLN A 386 -16.57 9.21 -21.10
C GLN A 386 -17.79 10.12 -21.16
N ILE A 387 -17.98 10.79 -22.29
CA ILE A 387 -19.26 11.42 -22.59
C ILE A 387 -20.14 10.35 -23.23
N SER A 388 -21.09 9.79 -22.48
CA SER A 388 -22.21 9.02 -23.05
C SER A 388 -23.05 10.01 -23.84
N LEU A 389 -22.95 9.99 -25.15
CA LEU A 389 -23.99 10.56 -26.00
C LEU A 389 -25.11 9.52 -26.05
N ASP A 390 -26.14 9.72 -25.22
CA ASP A 390 -27.41 9.01 -25.38
C ASP A 390 -27.97 9.39 -26.77
N THR A 391 -27.93 8.44 -27.70
CA THR A 391 -28.59 8.52 -29.00
C THR A 391 -29.92 7.81 -28.94
#